data_3c42923c5a6412b76ed437aff5d471b4
#
_entry.id   3c42923c5a6412b76ed437aff5d471b4
#
_cell.length_a   1.000
_cell.length_b   1.000
_cell.length_c   1.000
_cell.angle_alpha   90.00
_cell.angle_beta   90.00
_cell.angle_gamma   90.00
#
_symmetry.space_group_name_H-M   'P 1'
#
loop_
_entity.id
_entity.type
_entity.pdbx_description
1 polymer ?
#
loop_
_entity_poly.entity_id
_entity_poly.type
_entity_poly.pdbx_seq_one_letter_code
_entity_poly.pdbx_strand_id
1 'polypeptide(L)'
;MYIVIDGGTTNTRIYTVEQSRVTAVAHAAVGAGNPTGLAAFIKETLAALPAAAAVIAAGMITSASGLYEVPHIKAPAGISELHRGIRQISLPTISRQPFFLIPGVRTDEDMMRGEETELAGLTQPPVPDAAYILPGTHSKCILIGQDGRIADFFTMLTGELLSAVKTATIIGQSFELCDTFTEEYLLQGFEYCRLHGINETLFRCRTLALLQGRSKQEVYSFCLGAVLCPEVERIRRVNAPQLLIGGKPELRRPEALLLQRYAEKPVISLPEDICRNAVAIGAVRIYTGAPE
;
A
#
# COMPACT_ATOMS: atom_id res chain seq x y z
N MET A 1 -18.11 17.01 7.96
CA MET A 1 -17.17 16.72 6.83
C MET A 1 -15.74 16.78 7.34
N TYR A 2 -14.92 15.83 6.97
CA TYR A 2 -13.45 15.80 7.12
C TYR A 2 -12.80 15.88 5.75
N ILE A 3 -11.61 16.47 5.67
CA ILE A 3 -10.75 16.40 4.50
C ILE A 3 -9.57 15.49 4.86
N VAL A 4 -9.29 14.49 4.04
CA VAL A 4 -8.17 13.56 4.22
C VAL A 4 -7.22 13.68 3.03
N ILE A 5 -5.94 13.86 3.32
CA ILE A 5 -4.85 13.94 2.34
C ILE A 5 -4.02 12.67 2.46
N ASP A 6 -4.10 11.80 1.44
CA ASP A 6 -3.23 10.65 1.26
C ASP A 6 -2.08 11.06 0.34
N GLY A 7 -0.93 11.41 0.94
CA GLY A 7 0.23 11.87 0.22
C GLY A 7 1.28 10.77 0.07
N GLY A 8 1.34 10.12 -1.09
CA GLY A 8 2.39 9.18 -1.44
C GLY A 8 3.67 9.87 -1.93
N THR A 9 4.64 9.09 -2.40
CA THR A 9 5.90 9.60 -2.97
C THR A 9 5.68 10.33 -4.29
N THR A 10 4.81 9.80 -5.16
CA THR A 10 4.59 10.27 -6.54
C THR A 10 3.16 10.73 -6.81
N ASN A 11 2.21 10.34 -5.98
CA ASN A 11 0.79 10.61 -6.17
C ASN A 11 0.17 11.10 -4.87
N THR A 12 -0.79 12.00 -4.96
CA THR A 12 -1.58 12.48 -3.82
C THR A 12 -3.05 12.42 -4.16
N ARG A 13 -3.85 11.98 -3.17
CA ARG A 13 -5.31 12.00 -3.22
C ARG A 13 -5.82 12.84 -2.07
N ILE A 14 -6.86 13.63 -2.33
CA ILE A 14 -7.56 14.41 -1.31
C ILE A 14 -9.02 13.96 -1.32
N TYR A 15 -9.47 13.46 -0.18
CA TYR A 15 -10.82 12.94 0.00
C TYR A 15 -11.64 13.88 0.86
N THR A 16 -12.95 13.99 0.56
CA THR A 16 -13.93 14.49 1.53
C THR A 16 -14.69 13.32 2.12
N VAL A 17 -14.82 13.31 3.45
CA VAL A 17 -15.45 12.21 4.19
C VAL A 17 -16.59 12.78 5.05
N GLU A 18 -17.79 12.25 4.88
CA GLU A 18 -18.98 12.59 5.66
C GLU A 18 -19.68 11.32 6.13
N GLN A 19 -20.03 11.27 7.42
CA GLN A 19 -20.73 10.12 8.01
C GLN A 19 -20.09 8.76 7.62
N SER A 20 -18.76 8.70 7.73
CA SER A 20 -17.95 7.53 7.37
C SER A 20 -18.05 7.09 5.90
N ARG A 21 -18.41 7.99 4.99
CA ARG A 21 -18.44 7.76 3.54
C ARG A 21 -17.57 8.77 2.82
N VAL A 22 -16.84 8.29 1.83
CA VAL A 22 -16.09 9.16 0.91
C VAL A 22 -17.09 9.77 -0.07
N THR A 23 -17.15 11.11 -0.12
CA THR A 23 -18.10 11.85 -0.95
C THR A 23 -17.47 12.51 -2.17
N ALA A 24 -16.16 12.81 -2.12
CA ALA A 24 -15.42 13.30 -3.28
C ALA A 24 -13.94 12.93 -3.16
N VAL A 25 -13.26 12.87 -4.32
CA VAL A 25 -11.82 12.59 -4.41
C VAL A 25 -11.20 13.49 -5.48
N ALA A 26 -10.15 14.23 -5.11
CA ALA A 26 -9.24 14.89 -6.04
C ALA A 26 -7.92 14.09 -6.09
N HIS A 27 -7.30 14.02 -7.27
CA HIS A 27 -6.06 13.28 -7.48
C HIS A 27 -5.08 14.07 -8.35
N ALA A 28 -3.80 14.02 -7.99
CA ALA A 28 -2.72 14.53 -8.81
C ALA A 28 -1.50 13.60 -8.79
N ALA A 29 -0.78 13.54 -9.90
CA ALA A 29 0.49 12.82 -10.04
C ALA A 29 1.65 13.65 -9.46
N VAL A 30 1.47 14.10 -8.20
CA VAL A 30 2.46 14.80 -7.38
C VAL A 30 2.47 14.20 -5.98
N GLY A 31 3.62 14.16 -5.33
CA GLY A 31 3.74 13.63 -3.98
C GLY A 31 4.98 14.17 -3.27
N ALA A 32 5.42 13.52 -2.21
CA ALA A 32 6.55 13.93 -1.38
C ALA A 32 7.87 14.10 -2.17
N GLY A 33 8.02 13.42 -3.30
CA GLY A 33 9.16 13.61 -4.22
C GLY A 33 9.17 14.98 -4.94
N ASN A 34 8.06 15.74 -4.90
CA ASN A 34 7.96 17.10 -5.41
C ASN A 34 7.19 17.98 -4.40
N PRO A 35 7.83 18.43 -3.30
CA PRO A 35 7.16 19.16 -2.23
C PRO A 35 6.48 20.45 -2.67
N THR A 36 7.06 21.16 -3.64
CA THR A 36 6.48 22.40 -4.19
C THR A 36 5.18 22.14 -4.94
N GLY A 37 5.18 21.15 -5.85
CA GLY A 37 3.98 20.74 -6.57
C GLY A 37 2.90 20.18 -5.64
N LEU A 38 3.32 19.42 -4.63
CA LEU A 38 2.43 18.88 -3.60
C LEU A 38 1.73 20.02 -2.82
N ALA A 39 2.49 21.00 -2.35
CA ALA A 39 1.95 22.15 -1.62
C ALA A 39 0.97 22.97 -2.48
N ALA A 40 1.30 23.19 -3.76
CA ALA A 40 0.43 23.89 -4.70
C ALA A 40 -0.89 23.16 -4.92
N PHE A 41 -0.84 21.85 -5.18
CA PHE A 41 -2.03 21.02 -5.38
C PHE A 41 -2.95 21.02 -4.14
N ILE A 42 -2.36 20.86 -2.95
CA ILE A 42 -3.14 20.89 -1.70
C ILE A 42 -3.81 22.25 -1.51
N LYS A 43 -3.05 23.33 -1.70
CA LYS A 43 -3.55 24.71 -1.55
C LYS A 43 -4.74 24.99 -2.49
N GLU A 44 -4.59 24.66 -3.76
CA GLU A 44 -5.64 24.86 -4.77
C GLU A 44 -6.89 24.03 -4.45
N THR A 45 -6.70 22.75 -4.10
CA THR A 45 -7.81 21.85 -3.76
C THR A 45 -8.55 22.33 -2.52
N LEU A 46 -7.83 22.68 -1.43
CA LEU A 46 -8.44 23.15 -0.20
C LEU A 46 -9.17 24.48 -0.38
N ALA A 47 -8.70 25.36 -1.27
CA ALA A 47 -9.36 26.64 -1.56
C ALA A 47 -10.72 26.45 -2.25
N ALA A 48 -10.90 25.34 -2.98
CA ALA A 48 -12.15 25.01 -3.68
C ALA A 48 -13.14 24.23 -2.79
N LEU A 49 -12.71 23.73 -1.63
CA LEU A 49 -13.54 22.93 -0.73
C LEU A 49 -14.12 23.80 0.40
N PRO A 50 -15.32 23.47 0.92
CA PRO A 50 -15.86 24.12 2.11
C PRO A 50 -14.99 23.83 3.34
N ALA A 51 -15.15 24.67 4.38
CA ALA A 51 -14.44 24.47 5.65
C ALA A 51 -14.77 23.10 6.26
N ALA A 52 -13.73 22.35 6.62
CA ALA A 52 -13.84 21.03 7.23
C ALA A 52 -13.74 21.11 8.77
N ALA A 53 -14.23 20.09 9.45
CA ALA A 53 -14.01 19.92 10.89
C ALA A 53 -12.53 19.66 11.20
N ALA A 54 -11.81 18.97 10.29
CA ALA A 54 -10.37 18.79 10.33
C ALA A 54 -9.82 18.51 8.93
N VAL A 55 -8.54 18.88 8.70
CA VAL A 55 -7.71 18.47 7.57
C VAL A 55 -6.69 17.47 8.09
N ILE A 56 -6.85 16.21 7.71
CA ILE A 56 -6.05 15.08 8.20
C ILE A 56 -5.09 14.64 7.09
N ALA A 57 -3.84 14.40 7.40
CA ALA A 57 -2.86 13.96 6.41
C ALA A 57 -2.14 12.68 6.86
N ALA A 58 -1.96 11.75 5.92
CA ALA A 58 -1.30 10.47 6.12
C ALA A 58 -0.36 10.14 4.95
N GLY A 59 0.52 9.19 5.14
CA GLY A 59 1.48 8.73 4.14
C GLY A 59 2.75 9.58 4.10
N MET A 60 3.46 9.54 2.98
CA MET A 60 4.79 10.17 2.81
C MET A 60 4.79 11.69 3.01
N ILE A 61 3.65 12.33 2.92
CA ILE A 61 3.48 13.77 3.25
C ILE A 61 3.90 14.08 4.70
N THR A 62 3.84 13.09 5.60
CA THR A 62 4.23 13.20 7.01
C THR A 62 5.65 12.69 7.30
N SER A 63 6.48 12.56 6.28
CA SER A 63 7.91 12.18 6.37
C SER A 63 8.83 13.39 6.22
N ALA A 64 10.14 13.17 6.42
CA ALA A 64 11.17 14.19 6.21
C ALA A 64 11.21 14.75 4.77
N SER A 65 10.82 13.95 3.77
CA SER A 65 10.68 14.39 2.38
C SER A 65 9.34 15.04 2.05
N GLY A 66 8.37 15.01 2.99
CA GLY A 66 7.04 15.61 2.84
C GLY A 66 6.95 17.04 3.32
N LEU A 67 5.77 17.43 3.83
CA LEU A 67 5.53 18.77 4.36
C LEU A 67 6.02 18.96 5.79
N TYR A 68 6.02 17.91 6.59
CA TYR A 68 6.45 17.92 7.97
C TYR A 68 6.72 16.50 8.47
N GLU A 69 7.86 16.31 9.13
CA GLU A 69 8.22 15.00 9.68
C GLU A 69 7.53 14.72 11.01
N VAL A 70 6.75 13.63 11.03
CA VAL A 70 6.16 13.09 12.26
C VAL A 70 6.93 11.81 12.63
N PRO A 71 7.48 11.70 13.85
CA PRO A 71 8.15 10.50 14.31
C PRO A 71 7.25 9.27 14.25
N HIS A 72 7.81 8.11 13.89
CA HIS A 72 7.09 6.84 13.91
C HIS A 72 6.76 6.41 15.33
N ILE A 73 5.63 5.76 15.50
CA ILE A 73 5.24 5.04 16.71
C ILE A 73 5.87 3.65 16.68
N LYS A 74 6.44 3.20 17.79
CA LYS A 74 6.97 1.84 17.89
C LYS A 74 5.83 0.84 18.11
N ALA A 75 5.84 -0.28 17.36
CA ALA A 75 4.93 -1.40 17.60
C ALA A 75 5.20 -2.03 19.01
N PRO A 76 4.14 -2.58 19.68
CA PRO A 76 2.79 -2.75 19.18
C PRO A 76 1.98 -1.45 19.18
N ALA A 77 1.21 -1.20 18.12
CA ALA A 77 0.47 0.03 17.91
C ALA A 77 -0.91 -0.22 17.28
N GLY A 78 -1.93 0.41 17.84
CA GLY A 78 -3.30 0.43 17.32
C GLY A 78 -3.82 1.85 17.13
N ILE A 79 -5.13 2.00 16.95
CA ILE A 79 -5.77 3.31 16.73
C ILE A 79 -5.45 4.28 17.89
N SER A 80 -5.46 3.80 19.13
CA SER A 80 -5.21 4.64 20.30
C SER A 80 -3.80 5.22 20.34
N GLU A 81 -2.78 4.42 19.98
CA GLU A 81 -1.39 4.87 19.88
C GLU A 81 -1.21 5.86 18.73
N LEU A 82 -1.79 5.55 17.58
CA LEU A 82 -1.76 6.43 16.39
C LEU A 82 -2.44 7.76 16.68
N HIS A 83 -3.63 7.75 17.31
CA HIS A 83 -4.36 8.97 17.72
C HIS A 83 -3.52 9.87 18.63
N ARG A 84 -2.93 9.30 19.68
CA ARG A 84 -2.03 10.04 20.61
C ARG A 84 -0.78 10.59 19.93
N GLY A 85 -0.35 9.94 18.85
CA GLY A 85 0.81 10.35 18.06
C GLY A 85 0.54 11.45 17.03
N ILE A 86 -0.73 11.80 16.78
CA ILE A 86 -1.07 12.86 15.82
C ILE A 86 -0.36 14.17 16.19
N ARG A 87 0.18 14.84 15.15
CA ARG A 87 0.76 16.18 15.30
C ARG A 87 -0.12 17.21 14.61
N GLN A 88 -0.59 18.18 15.36
CA GLN A 88 -1.24 19.35 14.81
C GLN A 88 -0.19 20.38 14.41
N ILE A 89 -0.23 20.84 13.15
CA ILE A 89 0.65 21.89 12.64
C ILE A 89 -0.14 22.95 11.90
N SER A 90 0.45 24.14 11.78
CA SER A 90 -0.09 25.23 10.96
C SER A 90 0.83 25.45 9.76
N LEU A 91 0.23 25.47 8.56
CA LEU A 91 0.92 25.77 7.28
C LEU A 91 0.16 26.92 6.59
N PRO A 92 0.30 28.18 7.06
CA PRO A 92 -0.52 29.30 6.61
C PRO A 92 -0.33 29.67 5.13
N THR A 93 0.77 29.25 4.53
CA THR A 93 1.02 29.39 3.10
C THR A 93 0.17 28.44 2.23
N ILE A 94 -0.35 27.37 2.83
CA ILE A 94 -1.19 26.33 2.16
C ILE A 94 -2.65 26.49 2.58
N SER A 95 -2.95 26.55 3.88
CA SER A 95 -4.30 26.65 4.42
C SER A 95 -4.35 27.43 5.71
N ARG A 96 -5.50 28.10 5.96
CA ARG A 96 -5.79 28.73 7.26
C ARG A 96 -6.18 27.71 8.32
N GLN A 97 -6.68 26.53 7.92
CA GLN A 97 -7.00 25.44 8.83
C GLN A 97 -5.74 24.68 9.23
N PRO A 98 -5.61 24.24 10.49
CA PRO A 98 -4.51 23.38 10.91
C PRO A 98 -4.60 22.00 10.25
N PHE A 99 -3.45 21.38 10.08
CA PHE A 99 -3.32 20.01 9.62
C PHE A 99 -3.09 19.08 10.81
N PHE A 100 -3.72 17.90 10.76
CA PHE A 100 -3.54 16.83 11.71
C PHE A 100 -2.80 15.67 11.01
N LEU A 101 -1.54 15.47 11.37
CA LEU A 101 -0.63 14.57 10.71
C LEU A 101 -0.57 13.23 11.44
N ILE A 102 -0.93 12.15 10.75
CA ILE A 102 -0.88 10.79 11.30
C ILE A 102 0.56 10.28 11.24
N PRO A 103 1.11 9.72 12.34
CA PRO A 103 2.44 9.10 12.36
C PRO A 103 2.43 7.76 11.62
N GLY A 104 3.58 7.36 11.09
CA GLY A 104 3.81 5.97 10.69
C GLY A 104 4.06 5.05 11.89
N VAL A 105 4.19 3.75 11.61
CA VAL A 105 4.58 2.72 12.59
C VAL A 105 5.95 2.15 12.23
N ARG A 106 6.74 1.80 13.25
CA ARG A 106 8.01 1.09 13.08
C ARG A 106 8.16 -0.06 14.06
N THR A 107 8.97 -1.02 13.69
CA THR A 107 9.60 -2.00 14.59
C THR A 107 11.04 -1.57 14.88
N ASP A 108 11.89 -2.48 15.35
CA ASP A 108 13.33 -2.25 15.41
C ASP A 108 14.03 -2.52 14.05
N GLU A 109 13.35 -3.22 13.14
CA GLU A 109 13.90 -3.67 11.85
C GLU A 109 13.23 -3.07 10.62
N ASP A 110 11.99 -2.57 10.74
CA ASP A 110 11.19 -2.12 9.60
C ASP A 110 10.34 -0.89 9.95
N MET A 111 9.85 -0.20 8.90
CA MET A 111 8.97 0.96 9.04
C MET A 111 7.92 1.00 7.94
N MET A 112 6.76 1.56 8.26
CA MET A 112 5.69 1.85 7.30
C MET A 112 5.08 3.22 7.56
N ARG A 113 4.55 3.83 6.50
CA ARG A 113 3.95 5.16 6.58
C ARG A 113 2.86 5.32 5.52
N GLY A 114 1.62 5.21 6.00
CA GLY A 114 0.40 5.20 5.21
C GLY A 114 -0.34 3.87 5.31
N GLU A 115 0.37 2.74 5.36
CA GLU A 115 -0.23 1.41 5.43
C GLU A 115 -0.90 1.15 6.79
N GLU A 116 -0.41 1.73 7.89
CA GLU A 116 -1.10 1.73 9.20
C GLU A 116 -2.45 2.44 9.12
N THR A 117 -2.51 3.51 8.32
CA THR A 117 -3.74 4.26 8.09
C THR A 117 -4.69 3.49 7.18
N GLU A 118 -4.17 2.85 6.13
CA GLU A 118 -4.95 1.96 5.27
C GLU A 118 -5.54 0.80 6.08
N LEU A 119 -4.73 0.11 6.89
CA LEU A 119 -5.17 -0.98 7.78
C LEU A 119 -6.33 -0.55 8.67
N ALA A 120 -6.26 0.62 9.30
CA ALA A 120 -7.32 1.15 10.16
C ALA A 120 -8.65 1.37 9.42
N GLY A 121 -8.62 1.47 8.10
CA GLY A 121 -9.82 1.61 7.26
C GLY A 121 -10.36 0.30 6.70
N LEU A 122 -9.55 -0.75 6.61
CA LEU A 122 -9.94 -2.02 5.99
C LEU A 122 -10.95 -2.80 6.84
N THR A 123 -10.70 -2.92 8.14
CA THR A 123 -11.58 -3.63 9.08
C THR A 123 -11.68 -2.84 10.38
N GLN A 124 -12.72 -3.11 11.17
CA GLN A 124 -12.88 -2.47 12.49
C GLN A 124 -13.58 -3.44 13.45
N PRO A 125 -12.88 -3.88 14.51
CA PRO A 125 -11.41 -3.77 14.69
C PRO A 125 -10.63 -4.60 13.66
N PRO A 126 -9.30 -4.48 13.57
CA PRO A 126 -8.47 -5.46 12.88
C PRO A 126 -8.69 -6.86 13.45
N VAL A 127 -8.70 -7.87 12.57
CA VAL A 127 -8.95 -9.25 12.99
C VAL A 127 -7.76 -9.75 13.82
N PRO A 128 -7.96 -10.16 15.09
CA PRO A 128 -6.87 -10.65 15.92
C PRO A 128 -6.17 -11.87 15.32
N ASP A 129 -4.87 -12.00 15.58
CA ASP A 129 -3.99 -13.07 15.09
C ASP A 129 -3.93 -13.21 13.56
N ALA A 130 -4.53 -12.31 12.79
CA ALA A 130 -4.48 -12.35 11.33
C ALA A 130 -3.23 -11.66 10.77
N ALA A 131 -2.89 -11.99 9.52
CA ALA A 131 -1.94 -11.22 8.72
C ALA A 131 -2.67 -10.45 7.62
N TYR A 132 -2.40 -9.15 7.51
CA TYR A 132 -2.88 -8.29 6.44
C TYR A 132 -1.79 -8.10 5.39
N ILE A 133 -2.13 -8.38 4.15
CA ILE A 133 -1.25 -8.21 3.01
C ILE A 133 -1.72 -6.99 2.22
N LEU A 134 -0.84 -6.01 2.06
CA LEU A 134 -1.08 -4.77 1.34
C LEU A 134 -0.10 -4.67 0.16
N PRO A 135 -0.43 -5.28 -0.99
CA PRO A 135 0.38 -5.19 -2.19
C PRO A 135 0.51 -3.74 -2.68
N GLY A 136 1.72 -3.32 -2.97
CA GLY A 136 2.01 -1.96 -3.39
C GLY A 136 3.39 -1.80 -4.01
N THR A 137 3.86 -0.56 -4.12
CA THR A 137 5.25 -0.26 -4.50
C THR A 137 6.21 -0.97 -3.54
N HIS A 138 5.95 -0.83 -2.24
CA HIS A 138 6.58 -1.55 -1.15
C HIS A 138 5.48 -2.34 -0.44
N SER A 139 5.28 -3.59 -0.84
CA SER A 139 4.26 -4.46 -0.24
C SER A 139 4.51 -4.68 1.25
N LYS A 140 3.44 -4.72 2.03
CA LYS A 140 3.50 -4.98 3.47
C LYS A 140 2.77 -6.26 3.84
N CYS A 141 3.36 -7.04 4.72
CA CYS A 141 2.67 -8.07 5.47
C CYS A 141 2.65 -7.65 6.94
N ILE A 142 1.48 -7.32 7.47
CA ILE A 142 1.26 -6.76 8.79
C ILE A 142 0.65 -7.85 9.69
N LEU A 143 1.30 -8.15 10.79
CA LEU A 143 0.86 -9.16 11.77
C LEU A 143 0.10 -8.48 12.90
N ILE A 144 -1.14 -8.90 13.12
CA ILE A 144 -1.99 -8.39 14.18
C ILE A 144 -1.87 -9.29 15.41
N GLY A 145 -1.65 -8.70 16.57
CA GLY A 145 -1.64 -9.40 17.84
C GLY A 145 -3.04 -9.80 18.31
N GLN A 146 -3.12 -10.59 19.37
CA GLN A 146 -4.38 -10.99 20.00
C GLN A 146 -5.20 -9.81 20.52
N ASP A 147 -4.52 -8.71 20.80
CA ASP A 147 -5.11 -7.44 21.26
C ASP A 147 -5.61 -6.53 20.12
N GLY A 148 -5.57 -7.00 18.87
CA GLY A 148 -6.02 -6.23 17.69
C GLY A 148 -5.04 -5.16 17.21
N ARG A 149 -3.84 -5.04 17.83
CA ARG A 149 -2.82 -4.06 17.45
C ARG A 149 -1.83 -4.62 16.44
N ILE A 150 -1.21 -3.75 15.68
CA ILE A 150 -0.04 -4.08 14.84
C ILE A 150 1.07 -4.56 15.76
N ALA A 151 1.37 -5.86 15.76
CA ALA A 151 2.42 -6.46 16.58
C ALA A 151 3.77 -6.42 15.87
N ASP A 152 3.79 -6.74 14.57
CA ASP A 152 4.99 -6.79 13.74
C ASP A 152 4.61 -6.65 12.26
N PHE A 153 5.58 -6.42 11.39
CA PHE A 153 5.39 -6.41 9.94
C PHE A 153 6.72 -6.54 9.21
N PHE A 154 6.65 -6.84 7.93
CA PHE A 154 7.80 -6.78 7.03
C PHE A 154 7.41 -6.21 5.67
N THR A 155 8.40 -5.60 5.02
CA THR A 155 8.27 -4.93 3.73
C THR A 155 8.96 -5.73 2.63
N MET A 156 8.32 -5.81 1.46
CA MET A 156 8.86 -6.39 0.25
C MET A 156 8.87 -5.34 -0.88
N LEU A 157 9.90 -5.34 -1.70
CA LEU A 157 10.14 -4.32 -2.75
C LEU A 157 9.37 -4.63 -4.06
N THR A 158 8.23 -5.27 -3.96
CA THR A 158 7.56 -5.98 -5.06
C THR A 158 7.20 -5.07 -6.25
N GLY A 159 6.43 -4.01 -6.01
CA GLY A 159 6.02 -3.11 -7.09
C GLY A 159 7.18 -2.28 -7.63
N GLU A 160 8.12 -1.87 -6.77
CA GLU A 160 9.32 -1.15 -7.20
C GLU A 160 10.26 -2.06 -7.99
N LEU A 161 10.44 -3.32 -7.56
CA LEU A 161 11.24 -4.29 -8.31
C LEU A 161 10.66 -4.54 -9.70
N LEU A 162 9.34 -4.74 -9.81
CA LEU A 162 8.67 -4.90 -11.11
C LEU A 162 8.89 -3.68 -12.01
N SER A 163 8.77 -2.49 -11.46
CA SER A 163 9.02 -1.23 -12.17
C SER A 163 10.49 -1.11 -12.59
N ALA A 164 11.44 -1.45 -11.73
CA ALA A 164 12.86 -1.42 -12.02
C ALA A 164 13.23 -2.44 -13.11
N VAL A 165 12.69 -3.65 -13.06
CA VAL A 165 12.86 -4.65 -14.13
C VAL A 165 12.36 -4.10 -15.46
N LYS A 166 11.20 -3.44 -15.48
CA LYS A 166 10.64 -2.84 -16.71
C LYS A 166 11.48 -1.69 -17.23
N THR A 167 11.93 -0.78 -16.38
CA THR A 167 12.52 0.49 -16.81
C THR A 167 14.04 0.51 -16.88
N ALA A 168 14.71 -0.27 -16.02
CA ALA A 168 16.16 -0.21 -15.82
C ALA A 168 16.91 -1.45 -16.33
N THR A 169 16.23 -2.46 -16.90
CA THR A 169 16.87 -3.67 -17.39
C THR A 169 16.58 -3.97 -18.86
N ILE A 170 17.44 -4.79 -19.48
CA ILE A 170 17.23 -5.28 -20.84
C ILE A 170 15.95 -6.13 -20.97
N ILE A 171 15.45 -6.69 -19.88
CA ILE A 171 14.25 -7.51 -19.80
C ILE A 171 13.01 -6.69 -20.10
N GLY A 172 13.01 -5.42 -19.73
CA GLY A 172 11.88 -4.51 -19.88
C GLY A 172 11.38 -4.33 -21.32
N GLN A 173 12.21 -4.62 -22.33
CA GLN A 173 11.79 -4.63 -23.73
C GLN A 173 10.90 -5.83 -24.08
N SER A 174 10.91 -6.88 -23.26
CA SER A 174 10.22 -8.16 -23.52
C SER A 174 8.75 -8.15 -23.13
N PHE A 175 8.29 -7.18 -22.33
CA PHE A 175 6.90 -7.07 -21.88
C PHE A 175 6.44 -5.60 -21.73
N GLU A 176 5.14 -5.42 -21.58
CA GLU A 176 4.53 -4.15 -21.13
C GLU A 176 3.80 -4.39 -19.81
N LEU A 177 3.76 -3.35 -18.94
CA LEU A 177 2.94 -3.42 -17.72
C LEU A 177 1.47 -3.42 -18.14
N CYS A 178 0.69 -4.35 -17.60
CA CYS A 178 -0.72 -4.56 -17.92
C CYS A 178 -1.55 -4.64 -16.62
N ASP A 179 -2.81 -4.21 -16.70
CA ASP A 179 -3.78 -4.37 -15.58
C ASP A 179 -4.36 -5.79 -15.51
N THR A 180 -4.08 -6.61 -16.52
CA THR A 180 -4.53 -7.99 -16.62
C THR A 180 -3.35 -8.95 -16.77
N PHE A 181 -3.52 -10.16 -16.30
CA PHE A 181 -2.53 -11.23 -16.39
C PHE A 181 -3.15 -12.53 -16.88
N THR A 182 -2.31 -13.42 -17.41
CA THR A 182 -2.68 -14.79 -17.78
C THR A 182 -2.28 -15.71 -16.64
N GLU A 183 -3.25 -16.41 -16.05
CA GLU A 183 -3.02 -17.28 -14.89
C GLU A 183 -1.95 -18.35 -15.16
N GLU A 184 -2.00 -18.98 -16.31
CA GLU A 184 -1.01 -20.00 -16.71
C GLU A 184 0.43 -19.50 -16.60
N TYR A 185 0.72 -18.32 -17.16
CA TYR A 185 2.07 -17.76 -17.14
C TYR A 185 2.46 -17.17 -15.80
N LEU A 186 1.51 -16.67 -15.03
CA LEU A 186 1.74 -16.26 -13.64
C LEU A 186 2.22 -17.45 -12.81
N LEU A 187 1.53 -18.58 -12.90
CA LEU A 187 1.90 -19.82 -12.21
C LEU A 187 3.23 -20.38 -12.70
N GLN A 188 3.47 -20.39 -14.02
CA GLN A 188 4.75 -20.83 -14.59
C GLN A 188 5.92 -19.97 -14.06
N GLY A 189 5.77 -18.65 -14.02
CA GLY A 189 6.79 -17.74 -13.49
C GLY A 189 7.06 -17.96 -12.02
N PHE A 190 6.01 -18.15 -11.24
CA PHE A 190 6.10 -18.45 -9.80
C PHE A 190 6.84 -19.77 -9.55
N GLU A 191 6.42 -20.87 -10.20
CA GLU A 191 7.04 -22.19 -10.02
C GLU A 191 8.47 -22.23 -10.54
N TYR A 192 8.75 -21.57 -11.66
CA TYR A 192 10.12 -21.49 -12.18
C TYR A 192 11.02 -20.75 -11.19
N CYS A 193 10.52 -19.65 -10.56
CA CYS A 193 11.25 -18.91 -9.55
C CYS A 193 11.51 -19.73 -8.28
N ARG A 194 10.57 -20.56 -7.85
CA ARG A 194 10.76 -21.48 -6.71
C ARG A 194 11.90 -22.46 -6.94
N LEU A 195 12.08 -22.92 -8.17
CA LEU A 195 13.10 -23.93 -8.52
C LEU A 195 14.47 -23.30 -8.81
N HIS A 196 14.49 -22.14 -9.49
CA HIS A 196 15.74 -21.57 -10.06
C HIS A 196 16.14 -20.25 -9.42
N GLY A 197 15.28 -19.67 -8.56
CA GLY A 197 15.48 -18.35 -7.97
C GLY A 197 15.17 -17.20 -8.92
N ILE A 198 15.04 -16.00 -8.34
CA ILE A 198 14.52 -14.82 -9.05
C ILE A 198 15.44 -14.36 -10.20
N ASN A 199 16.76 -14.41 -10.03
CA ASN A 199 17.70 -13.87 -11.02
C ASN A 199 17.63 -14.63 -12.36
N GLU A 200 17.64 -15.96 -12.32
CA GLU A 200 17.51 -16.79 -13.52
C GLU A 200 16.12 -16.62 -14.14
N THR A 201 15.08 -16.60 -13.30
CA THR A 201 13.69 -16.47 -13.75
C THR A 201 13.43 -15.14 -14.45
N LEU A 202 13.97 -14.04 -13.96
CA LEU A 202 13.84 -12.75 -14.63
C LEU A 202 14.51 -12.76 -16.01
N PHE A 203 15.69 -13.37 -16.16
CA PHE A 203 16.30 -13.48 -17.48
C PHE A 203 15.51 -14.37 -18.43
N ARG A 204 14.79 -15.37 -17.89
CA ARG A 204 13.89 -16.24 -18.68
C ARG A 204 12.81 -15.44 -19.42
N CYS A 205 12.35 -14.29 -18.88
CA CYS A 205 11.40 -13.40 -19.59
C CYS A 205 11.91 -13.00 -20.98
N ARG A 206 13.22 -12.71 -21.09
CA ARG A 206 13.84 -12.37 -22.39
C ARG A 206 13.82 -13.54 -23.36
N THR A 207 14.15 -14.74 -22.88
CA THR A 207 14.19 -15.94 -23.76
C THR A 207 12.79 -16.41 -24.17
N LEU A 208 11.77 -16.21 -23.33
CA LEU A 208 10.37 -16.45 -23.68
C LEU A 208 9.94 -15.56 -24.86
N ALA A 209 10.29 -14.27 -24.82
CA ALA A 209 9.98 -13.34 -25.91
C ALA A 209 10.75 -13.68 -27.19
N LEU A 210 12.08 -13.83 -27.11
CA LEU A 210 12.95 -13.91 -28.29
C LEU A 210 13.02 -15.31 -28.93
N LEU A 211 12.98 -16.36 -28.13
CA LEU A 211 13.17 -17.75 -28.63
C LEU A 211 11.84 -18.49 -28.77
N GLN A 212 10.83 -18.14 -27.97
CA GLN A 212 9.55 -18.83 -27.98
C GLN A 212 8.42 -17.97 -28.57
N GLY A 213 8.70 -16.72 -28.94
CA GLY A 213 7.70 -15.84 -29.55
C GLY A 213 6.50 -15.51 -28.66
N ARG A 214 6.66 -15.56 -27.34
CA ARG A 214 5.57 -15.26 -26.41
C ARG A 214 5.17 -13.81 -26.47
N SER A 215 3.86 -13.56 -26.32
CA SER A 215 3.29 -12.22 -26.32
C SER A 215 3.80 -11.41 -25.12
N LYS A 216 3.74 -10.09 -25.22
CA LYS A 216 4.11 -9.18 -24.12
C LYS A 216 3.30 -9.43 -22.84
N GLN A 217 2.03 -9.80 -22.96
CA GLN A 217 1.18 -10.12 -21.82
C GLN A 217 1.56 -11.44 -21.14
N GLU A 218 1.89 -12.49 -21.91
CA GLU A 218 2.38 -13.76 -21.37
C GLU A 218 3.69 -13.56 -20.62
N VAL A 219 4.64 -12.81 -21.21
CA VAL A 219 5.93 -12.51 -20.59
C VAL A 219 5.76 -11.64 -19.34
N TYR A 220 4.85 -10.64 -19.37
CA TYR A 220 4.49 -9.85 -18.19
C TYR A 220 3.97 -10.73 -17.06
N SER A 221 3.03 -11.64 -17.38
CA SER A 221 2.43 -12.53 -16.39
C SER A 221 3.48 -13.46 -15.77
N PHE A 222 4.39 -13.99 -16.58
CA PHE A 222 5.53 -14.80 -16.09
C PHE A 222 6.46 -13.98 -15.18
N CYS A 223 6.82 -12.75 -15.60
CA CYS A 223 7.62 -11.83 -14.79
C CYS A 223 6.95 -11.50 -13.45
N LEU A 224 5.64 -11.23 -13.48
CA LEU A 224 4.84 -10.94 -12.29
C LEU A 224 4.85 -12.12 -11.31
N GLY A 225 4.69 -13.36 -11.81
CA GLY A 225 4.80 -14.57 -10.99
C GLY A 225 6.17 -14.72 -10.36
N ALA A 226 7.24 -14.42 -11.11
CA ALA A 226 8.61 -14.44 -10.61
C ALA A 226 8.86 -13.42 -9.50
N VAL A 227 8.35 -12.18 -9.66
CA VAL A 227 8.52 -11.09 -8.70
C VAL A 227 7.72 -11.35 -7.42
N LEU A 228 6.51 -11.90 -7.53
CA LEU A 228 5.66 -12.25 -6.38
C LEU A 228 6.16 -13.51 -5.63
N CYS A 229 6.98 -14.34 -6.24
CA CYS A 229 7.38 -15.61 -5.63
C CYS A 229 8.07 -15.46 -4.26
N PRO A 230 9.10 -14.63 -4.06
CA PRO A 230 9.73 -14.47 -2.75
C PRO A 230 8.76 -13.96 -1.67
N GLU A 231 7.82 -13.09 -2.06
CA GLU A 231 6.81 -12.53 -1.17
C GLU A 231 5.84 -13.60 -0.71
N VAL A 232 5.21 -14.31 -1.63
CA VAL A 232 4.27 -15.40 -1.34
C VAL A 232 4.94 -16.51 -0.52
N GLU A 233 6.19 -16.88 -0.86
CA GLU A 233 6.97 -17.87 -0.11
C GLU A 233 7.26 -17.43 1.34
N ARG A 234 7.43 -16.14 1.60
CA ARG A 234 7.59 -15.60 2.96
C ARG A 234 6.24 -15.53 3.69
N ILE A 235 5.19 -15.01 3.04
CA ILE A 235 3.86 -14.83 3.64
C ILE A 235 3.23 -16.17 4.06
N ARG A 236 3.35 -17.22 3.24
CA ARG A 236 2.77 -18.53 3.57
C ARG A 236 3.34 -19.15 4.86
N ARG A 237 4.54 -18.72 5.29
CA ARG A 237 5.22 -19.19 6.49
C ARG A 237 4.92 -18.36 7.75
N VAL A 238 4.20 -17.24 7.64
CA VAL A 238 3.86 -16.44 8.83
C VAL A 238 2.95 -17.24 9.76
N ASN A 239 3.15 -17.02 11.05
CA ASN A 239 2.30 -17.65 12.06
C ASN A 239 1.01 -16.85 12.25
N ALA A 240 0.08 -17.00 11.29
CA ALA A 240 -1.24 -16.42 11.34
C ALA A 240 -2.26 -17.44 10.80
N PRO A 241 -3.41 -17.64 11.47
CA PRO A 241 -4.40 -18.63 11.06
C PRO A 241 -5.13 -18.26 9.77
N GLN A 242 -5.10 -16.99 9.37
CA GLN A 242 -5.71 -16.48 8.15
C GLN A 242 -4.98 -15.27 7.59
N LEU A 243 -5.11 -15.08 6.28
CA LEU A 243 -4.54 -13.95 5.53
C LEU A 243 -5.68 -13.10 4.97
N LEU A 244 -5.61 -11.79 5.20
CA LEU A 244 -6.52 -10.82 4.59
C LEU A 244 -5.71 -9.98 3.59
N ILE A 245 -6.16 -9.95 2.33
CA ILE A 245 -5.45 -9.20 1.29
C ILE A 245 -6.25 -7.98 0.85
N GLY A 246 -5.65 -6.80 1.00
CA GLY A 246 -6.14 -5.49 0.58
C GLY A 246 -5.35 -4.91 -0.58
N GLY A 247 -5.20 -3.60 -0.61
CA GLY A 247 -4.39 -2.91 -1.62
C GLY A 247 -5.04 -2.79 -3.00
N LYS A 248 -4.24 -2.39 -3.97
CA LYS A 248 -4.69 -2.12 -5.34
C LYS A 248 -4.90 -3.41 -6.14
N PRO A 249 -5.92 -3.47 -7.03
CA PRO A 249 -6.30 -4.69 -7.74
C PRO A 249 -5.20 -5.25 -8.65
N GLU A 250 -4.31 -4.43 -9.20
CA GLU A 250 -3.28 -4.83 -10.16
C GLU A 250 -2.29 -5.84 -9.57
N LEU A 251 -1.90 -5.66 -8.29
CA LEU A 251 -1.05 -6.60 -7.56
C LEU A 251 -1.85 -7.54 -6.66
N ARG A 252 -2.96 -7.06 -6.07
CA ARG A 252 -3.80 -7.86 -5.17
C ARG A 252 -4.35 -9.12 -5.82
N ARG A 253 -4.88 -9.02 -7.05
CA ARG A 253 -5.49 -10.17 -7.75
C ARG A 253 -4.51 -11.30 -8.03
N PRO A 254 -3.34 -11.05 -8.66
CA PRO A 254 -2.37 -12.11 -8.91
C PRO A 254 -1.78 -12.67 -7.61
N GLU A 255 -1.52 -11.84 -6.62
CA GLU A 255 -1.00 -12.30 -5.33
C GLU A 255 -2.01 -13.12 -4.55
N ALA A 256 -3.29 -12.71 -4.53
CA ALA A 256 -4.36 -13.48 -3.91
C ALA A 256 -4.49 -14.87 -4.54
N LEU A 257 -4.40 -14.98 -5.87
CA LEU A 257 -4.43 -16.27 -6.58
C LEU A 257 -3.27 -17.17 -6.13
N LEU A 258 -2.06 -16.63 -6.07
CA LEU A 258 -0.90 -17.38 -5.62
C LEU A 258 -1.01 -17.81 -4.15
N LEU A 259 -1.42 -16.90 -3.27
CA LEU A 259 -1.62 -17.22 -1.85
C LEU A 259 -2.72 -18.27 -1.65
N GLN A 260 -3.86 -18.16 -2.33
CA GLN A 260 -4.93 -19.17 -2.27
C GLN A 260 -4.45 -20.56 -2.69
N ARG A 261 -3.50 -20.63 -3.63
CA ARG A 261 -2.95 -21.90 -4.12
C ARG A 261 -1.87 -22.48 -3.22
N TYR A 262 -1.05 -21.64 -2.56
CA TYR A 262 0.18 -22.10 -1.92
C TYR A 262 0.27 -21.85 -0.42
N ALA A 263 -0.63 -21.04 0.18
CA ALA A 263 -0.48 -20.65 1.58
C ALA A 263 -0.99 -21.70 2.60
N GLU A 264 -1.76 -22.70 2.18
CA GLU A 264 -2.31 -23.76 3.05
C GLU A 264 -3.14 -23.22 4.24
N LYS A 265 -3.68 -22.02 4.11
CA LYS A 265 -4.52 -21.34 5.10
C LYS A 265 -5.54 -20.45 4.39
N PRO A 266 -6.65 -20.07 5.05
CA PRO A 266 -7.66 -19.18 4.46
C PRO A 266 -7.06 -17.85 3.99
N VAL A 267 -7.35 -17.48 2.74
CA VAL A 267 -6.99 -16.20 2.13
C VAL A 267 -8.26 -15.46 1.74
N ILE A 268 -8.49 -14.33 2.40
CA ILE A 268 -9.70 -13.52 2.25
C ILE A 268 -9.33 -12.26 1.48
N SER A 269 -9.79 -12.15 0.24
CA SER A 269 -9.69 -10.90 -0.51
C SER A 269 -10.73 -9.90 0.00
N LEU A 270 -10.26 -8.77 0.49
CA LEU A 270 -11.14 -7.71 0.97
C LEU A 270 -11.90 -7.06 -0.19
N PRO A 271 -13.15 -6.60 0.02
CA PRO A 271 -13.95 -5.94 -1.00
C PRO A 271 -13.24 -4.72 -1.59
N GLU A 272 -13.39 -4.51 -2.90
CA GLU A 272 -12.66 -3.45 -3.61
C GLU A 272 -13.08 -2.04 -3.19
N ASP A 273 -14.34 -1.83 -2.87
CA ASP A 273 -14.86 -0.57 -2.38
C ASP A 273 -14.29 -0.21 -1.00
N ILE A 274 -14.10 -1.21 -0.12
CA ILE A 274 -13.41 -1.04 1.16
C ILE A 274 -11.95 -0.67 0.93
N CYS A 275 -11.22 -1.42 0.12
CA CYS A 275 -9.81 -1.15 -0.17
C CYS A 275 -9.60 0.25 -0.79
N ARG A 276 -10.47 0.65 -1.71
CA ARG A 276 -10.40 1.96 -2.38
C ARG A 276 -10.50 3.13 -1.41
N ASN A 277 -11.30 3.01 -0.36
CA ASN A 277 -11.60 4.06 0.59
C ASN A 277 -10.84 3.91 1.92
N ALA A 278 -10.03 2.86 2.06
CA ALA A 278 -9.42 2.46 3.33
C ALA A 278 -8.61 3.59 3.97
N VAL A 279 -7.72 4.25 3.23
CA VAL A 279 -6.91 5.35 3.78
C VAL A 279 -7.79 6.49 4.29
N ALA A 280 -8.82 6.88 3.52
CA ALA A 280 -9.70 7.98 3.90
C ALA A 280 -10.50 7.67 5.17
N ILE A 281 -11.07 6.47 5.26
CA ILE A 281 -11.84 6.02 6.43
C ILE A 281 -10.92 5.79 7.63
N GLY A 282 -9.77 5.16 7.43
CA GLY A 282 -8.78 4.90 8.48
C GLY A 282 -8.23 6.19 9.09
N ALA A 283 -7.95 7.20 8.27
CA ALA A 283 -7.50 8.51 8.74
C ALA A 283 -8.53 9.18 9.67
N VAL A 284 -9.81 9.12 9.31
CA VAL A 284 -10.88 9.67 10.17
C VAL A 284 -11.00 8.87 11.46
N ARG A 285 -10.95 7.53 11.42
CA ARG A 285 -10.98 6.67 12.61
C ARG A 285 -9.82 6.97 13.56
N ILE A 286 -8.60 7.07 13.05
CA ILE A 286 -7.43 7.43 13.85
C ILE A 286 -7.59 8.83 14.44
N TYR A 287 -8.04 9.81 13.65
CA TYR A 287 -8.23 11.19 14.11
C TYR A 287 -9.29 11.30 15.21
N THR A 288 -10.39 10.58 15.11
CA THR A 288 -11.47 10.60 16.10
C THR A 288 -11.13 9.77 17.35
N GLY A 289 -10.11 8.92 17.30
CA GLY A 289 -9.80 8.00 18.38
C GLY A 289 -10.96 7.02 18.63
N ALA A 290 -11.69 6.65 17.56
CA ALA A 290 -12.84 5.75 17.70
C ALA A 290 -12.41 4.47 18.44
N PRO A 291 -13.12 4.05 19.49
CA PRO A 291 -12.75 2.88 20.28
C PRO A 291 -12.70 1.64 19.37
N GLU A 292 -11.75 0.79 19.68
CA GLU A 292 -11.56 -0.54 19.08
C GLU A 292 -12.77 -1.45 19.32
#